data_ec0eacdd8b91a468964f05bbddf30d54
#
_entry.id   ec0eacdd8b91a468964f05bbddf30d54
#
_cell.length_a   1.000
_cell.length_b   1.000
_cell.length_c   1.000
_cell.angle_alpha   90.00
_cell.angle_beta   90.00
_cell.angle_gamma   90.00
#
_symmetry.space_group_name_H-M   'P 1'
#
loop_
_entity.id
_entity.type
_entity.pdbx_description
1 polymer ?
#
loop_
_entity_poly.entity_id
_entity_poly.type
_entity_poly.pdbx_seq_one_letter_code
_entity_poly.pdbx_strand_id
1 'polypeptide(L)'
;GLGDVYKRQVDSVAPKQVSNVQVQNMKGRVVLTYTLPEEDDLLCVTARYVLQNGVKREMSSSAYSNKIELKGFGKGRKYQVELYSIDKSYNESAPCVVEVEPEDSPIYDVFHTLQLFDAFGGVKLHWENPLKENVVLGAMMKESDGTWKHVETIYSSEAVADKAIRGLDAKPADFAFYFRDIYDNHTDTLYK
;
A
#
# COMPACT_ATOMS: atom_id res chain seq x y z
N GLY A 1 21.17 41.30 20.13
CA GLY A 1 22.15 41.02 19.11
C GLY A 1 21.66 40.04 18.08
N LEU A 2 22.44 39.81 17.05
CA LEU A 2 22.10 38.84 15.98
C LEU A 2 21.90 37.41 16.51
N GLY A 3 22.64 37.03 17.55
CA GLY A 3 22.49 35.72 18.18
C GLY A 3 21.16 35.51 18.85
N ASP A 4 20.55 36.58 19.39
CA ASP A 4 19.23 36.52 20.03
C ASP A 4 18.11 36.37 18.99
N VAL A 5 18.26 37.01 17.83
CA VAL A 5 17.30 36.87 16.74
C VAL A 5 17.26 35.44 16.23
N TYR A 6 18.41 34.79 16.04
CA TYR A 6 18.48 33.40 15.60
C TYR A 6 17.95 32.43 16.66
N LYS A 7 18.21 32.67 17.94
CA LYS A 7 17.68 31.83 19.03
C LYS A 7 16.18 31.88 19.15
N ARG A 8 15.53 32.99 18.80
CA ARG A 8 14.07 33.14 18.83
C ARG A 8 13.38 32.36 17.71
N GLN A 9 14.12 31.97 16.66
CA GLN A 9 13.57 31.21 15.53
C GLN A 9 13.54 29.72 15.81
N VAL A 10 14.20 29.24 16.87
CA VAL A 10 14.22 27.83 17.24
C VAL A 10 13.26 27.62 18.40
N ASP A 11 12.11 27.02 18.09
CA ASP A 11 11.19 26.54 19.09
C ASP A 11 11.67 25.16 19.58
N SER A 12 11.74 24.97 20.90
CA SER A 12 12.11 23.69 21.51
C SER A 12 10.92 23.01 22.20
N VAL A 13 9.74 23.61 22.15
CA VAL A 13 8.54 23.09 22.78
C VAL A 13 7.81 22.19 21.79
N ALA A 14 7.61 20.93 22.18
CA ALA A 14 6.85 19.98 21.36
C ALA A 14 5.38 20.39 21.25
N PRO A 15 4.76 20.24 20.08
CA PRO A 15 3.33 20.50 19.92
C PRO A 15 2.50 19.47 20.69
N LYS A 16 1.23 19.79 20.90
CA LYS A 16 0.27 18.86 21.49
C LYS A 16 -0.14 17.82 20.48
N GLN A 17 -0.59 16.67 20.97
CA GLN A 17 -1.10 15.57 20.14
C GLN A 17 -2.39 15.96 19.41
N VAL A 18 -2.65 15.27 18.29
CA VAL A 18 -4.00 15.23 17.71
C VAL A 18 -4.95 14.52 18.66
N SER A 19 -6.24 14.80 18.51
CA SER A 19 -7.29 14.22 19.36
C SER A 19 -8.48 13.75 18.49
N ASN A 20 -9.43 13.06 19.12
CA ASN A 20 -10.67 12.60 18.47
C ASN A 20 -10.41 11.85 17.17
N VAL A 21 -9.49 10.88 17.20
CA VAL A 21 -9.13 10.12 16.02
C VAL A 21 -10.26 9.17 15.65
N GLN A 22 -10.74 9.28 14.40
CA GLN A 22 -11.71 8.38 13.82
C GLN A 22 -11.02 7.50 12.78
N VAL A 23 -11.35 6.22 12.77
CA VAL A 23 -10.73 5.22 11.88
C VAL A 23 -11.77 4.75 10.87
N GLN A 24 -11.44 4.85 9.58
CA GLN A 24 -12.20 4.22 8.52
C GLN A 24 -11.33 3.14 7.88
N ASN A 25 -11.64 1.89 8.19
CA ASN A 25 -10.95 0.74 7.61
C ASN A 25 -11.49 0.45 6.23
N MET A 26 -10.60 0.27 5.27
CA MET A 26 -10.91 -0.02 3.87
C MET A 26 -10.05 -1.17 3.37
N LYS A 27 -10.28 -1.62 2.16
CA LYS A 27 -9.49 -2.69 1.55
C LYS A 27 -8.07 -2.21 1.25
N GLY A 28 -7.11 -2.75 2.00
CA GLY A 28 -5.69 -2.44 1.85
C GLY A 28 -5.27 -1.05 2.29
N ARG A 29 -6.17 -0.27 2.88
CA ARG A 29 -5.90 1.09 3.33
C ARG A 29 -6.79 1.50 4.49
N VAL A 30 -6.38 2.56 5.16
CA VAL A 30 -7.11 3.14 6.30
C VAL A 30 -7.11 4.65 6.15
N VAL A 31 -8.25 5.27 6.40
CA VAL A 31 -8.36 6.73 6.48
C VAL A 31 -8.54 7.11 7.94
N LEU A 32 -7.67 7.98 8.43
CA LEU A 32 -7.75 8.56 9.77
C LEU A 32 -8.22 10.01 9.66
N THR A 33 -9.20 10.37 10.48
CA THR A 33 -9.67 11.75 10.64
C THR A 33 -9.46 12.13 12.09
N TYR A 34 -9.01 13.33 12.35
CA TYR A 34 -8.63 13.79 13.69
C TYR A 34 -8.89 15.27 13.87
N THR A 35 -8.82 15.71 15.12
CA THR A 35 -8.82 17.12 15.48
C THR A 35 -7.37 17.58 15.64
N LEU A 36 -7.00 18.61 14.89
CA LEU A 36 -5.68 19.23 14.99
C LEU A 36 -5.53 19.96 16.32
N PRO A 37 -4.32 19.95 16.93
CA PRO A 37 -4.07 20.78 18.09
C PRO A 37 -4.08 22.28 17.70
N GLU A 38 -4.44 23.12 18.63
CA GLU A 38 -4.41 24.58 18.45
C GLU A 38 -2.98 25.09 18.62
N GLU A 39 -2.22 25.06 17.54
CA GLU A 39 -0.81 25.47 17.48
C GLU A 39 -0.64 26.36 16.24
N ASP A 40 -0.09 27.58 16.45
CA ASP A 40 0.11 28.53 15.34
C ASP A 40 1.22 28.10 14.39
N ASP A 41 2.16 27.30 14.86
CA ASP A 41 3.34 26.87 14.13
C ASP A 41 3.28 25.42 13.68
N LEU A 42 2.10 24.81 13.64
CA LEU A 42 1.93 23.43 13.20
C LEU A 42 2.30 23.29 11.71
N LEU A 43 3.17 22.34 11.40
CA LEU A 43 3.60 22.04 10.04
C LEU A 43 2.75 20.93 9.41
N CYS A 44 2.64 19.80 10.09
CA CYS A 44 1.96 18.61 9.56
C CYS A 44 1.60 17.64 10.67
N VAL A 45 0.84 16.61 10.28
CA VAL A 45 0.64 15.40 11.06
C VAL A 45 1.26 14.25 10.29
N THR A 46 2.06 13.43 10.97
CA THR A 46 2.73 12.29 10.38
C THR A 46 2.29 11.01 11.05
N ALA A 47 1.91 10.03 10.25
CA ALA A 47 1.60 8.67 10.70
C ALA A 47 2.79 7.75 10.42
N ARG A 48 3.21 6.99 11.43
CA ARG A 48 4.25 5.97 11.31
C ARG A 48 3.67 4.60 11.65
N TYR A 49 3.91 3.65 10.80
CA TYR A 49 3.40 2.29 10.97
C TYR A 49 4.30 1.27 10.27
N VAL A 50 4.15 0.01 10.63
CA VAL A 50 4.94 -1.10 10.08
C VAL A 50 4.00 -2.05 9.37
N LEU A 51 4.29 -2.33 8.09
CA LEU A 51 3.53 -3.30 7.30
C LEU A 51 3.84 -4.74 7.73
N GLN A 52 3.01 -5.70 7.27
CA GLN A 52 3.16 -7.11 7.62
C GLN A 52 4.51 -7.72 7.20
N ASN A 53 5.18 -7.14 6.20
CA ASN A 53 6.52 -7.57 5.76
C ASN A 53 7.67 -6.90 6.55
N GLY A 54 7.35 -6.13 7.59
CA GLY A 54 8.32 -5.43 8.42
C GLY A 54 8.79 -4.09 7.85
N VAL A 55 8.31 -3.67 6.70
CA VAL A 55 8.67 -2.38 6.11
C VAL A 55 8.00 -1.26 6.89
N LYS A 56 8.80 -0.30 7.33
CA LYS A 56 8.32 0.90 8.00
C LYS A 56 7.82 1.90 6.96
N ARG A 57 6.64 2.44 7.20
CA ARG A 57 6.05 3.48 6.36
C ARG A 57 5.74 4.72 7.16
N GLU A 58 5.80 5.83 6.45
CA GLU A 58 5.50 7.15 6.97
C GLU A 58 4.64 7.90 5.97
N MET A 59 3.52 8.44 6.43
CA MET A 59 2.62 9.25 5.63
C MET A 59 2.37 10.55 6.37
N SER A 60 2.34 11.66 5.64
CA SER A 60 2.13 12.98 6.22
C SER A 60 0.96 13.69 5.57
N SER A 61 0.31 14.54 6.36
CA SER A 61 -0.75 15.43 5.91
C SER A 61 -0.48 16.83 6.46
N SER A 62 -0.76 17.87 5.67
CA SER A 62 -0.48 19.23 6.06
C SER A 62 -1.31 19.69 7.28
N ALA A 63 -0.87 20.75 7.92
CA ALA A 63 -1.60 21.37 9.02
C ALA A 63 -2.97 21.96 8.62
N TYR A 64 -3.27 22.03 7.34
CA TYR A 64 -4.55 22.50 6.80
C TYR A 64 -5.54 21.37 6.55
N SER A 65 -5.15 20.13 6.78
CA SER A 65 -5.98 18.94 6.61
C SER A 65 -6.12 18.20 7.93
N ASN A 66 -7.31 17.68 8.19
CA ASN A 66 -7.59 16.83 9.36
C ASN A 66 -7.73 15.36 8.97
N LYS A 67 -7.19 14.95 7.82
CA LYS A 67 -7.35 13.63 7.26
C LYS A 67 -6.01 13.12 6.74
N ILE A 68 -5.74 11.84 6.97
CA ILE A 68 -4.56 11.17 6.44
C ILE A 68 -4.96 9.77 5.96
N GLU A 69 -4.46 9.40 4.78
CA GLU A 69 -4.70 8.08 4.22
C GLU A 69 -3.45 7.21 4.34
N LEU A 70 -3.61 6.05 4.94
CA LEU A 70 -2.55 5.07 5.13
C LEU A 70 -2.72 3.95 4.12
N LYS A 71 -1.67 3.65 3.35
CA LYS A 71 -1.68 2.67 2.27
C LYS A 71 -0.68 1.56 2.53
N GLY A 72 -0.80 0.47 1.79
CA GLY A 72 0.20 -0.58 1.74
C GLY A 72 -0.15 -1.84 2.51
N PHE A 73 -1.32 -1.90 3.14
CA PHE A 73 -1.75 -3.09 3.87
C PHE A 73 -2.11 -4.22 2.91
N GLY A 74 -1.66 -5.43 3.24
CA GLY A 74 -1.97 -6.64 2.48
C GLY A 74 -3.17 -7.39 3.06
N LYS A 75 -2.91 -8.45 3.82
CA LYS A 75 -3.95 -9.17 4.55
C LYS A 75 -4.48 -8.35 5.72
N GLY A 76 -5.79 -8.39 5.92
CA GLY A 76 -6.46 -7.70 7.01
C GLY A 76 -6.01 -8.27 8.37
N ARG A 77 -5.56 -7.38 9.22
CA ARG A 77 -5.22 -7.66 10.63
C ARG A 77 -5.15 -6.35 11.39
N LYS A 78 -4.93 -6.44 12.69
CA LYS A 78 -4.74 -5.27 13.53
C LYS A 78 -3.32 -4.73 13.41
N TYR A 79 -3.21 -3.41 13.26
CA TYR A 79 -1.94 -2.68 13.23
C TYR A 79 -2.01 -1.54 14.22
N GLN A 80 -0.88 -1.19 14.81
CA GLN A 80 -0.74 0.04 15.58
C GLN A 80 -0.13 1.12 14.70
N VAL A 81 -0.74 2.30 14.75
CA VAL A 81 -0.29 3.49 14.04
C VAL A 81 0.05 4.55 15.06
N GLU A 82 1.18 5.20 14.90
CA GLU A 82 1.59 6.32 15.73
C GLU A 82 1.40 7.62 14.95
N LEU A 83 0.58 8.53 15.48
CA LEU A 83 0.39 9.85 14.93
C LEU A 83 1.21 10.86 15.70
N TYR A 84 1.93 11.70 14.98
CA TYR A 84 2.75 12.79 15.52
C TYR A 84 2.32 14.10 14.93
N SER A 85 2.07 15.10 15.78
CA SER A 85 2.00 16.49 15.34
C SER A 85 3.42 17.01 15.24
N ILE A 86 3.74 17.71 14.17
CA ILE A 86 5.09 18.24 13.91
C ILE A 86 4.97 19.75 13.66
N ASP A 87 5.76 20.55 14.37
CA ASP A 87 5.79 21.99 14.19
C ASP A 87 6.81 22.43 13.13
N LYS A 88 6.84 23.71 12.81
CA LYS A 88 7.74 24.28 11.80
C LYS A 88 9.21 24.23 12.19
N SER A 89 9.52 23.97 13.45
CA SER A 89 10.87 23.73 13.96
C SER A 89 11.20 22.26 14.04
N TYR A 90 10.33 21.38 13.50
CA TYR A 90 10.46 19.92 13.47
C TYR A 90 10.45 19.27 14.85
N ASN A 91 9.88 19.92 15.86
CA ASN A 91 9.58 19.25 17.13
C ASN A 91 8.37 18.33 16.92
N GLU A 92 8.44 17.15 17.47
CA GLU A 92 7.38 16.14 17.39
C GLU A 92 6.64 16.05 18.71
N SER A 93 5.33 15.90 18.64
CA SER A 93 4.49 15.57 19.80
C SER A 93 4.84 14.17 20.34
N ALA A 94 4.36 13.87 21.54
CA ALA A 94 4.27 12.48 21.96
C ALA A 94 3.38 11.70 20.98
N PRO A 95 3.62 10.39 20.78
CA PRO A 95 2.81 9.61 19.84
C PRO A 95 1.38 9.46 20.32
N CYS A 96 0.42 9.70 19.43
CA CYS A 96 -0.96 9.29 19.61
C CYS A 96 -1.13 7.92 18.95
N VAL A 97 -1.27 6.88 19.75
CA VAL A 97 -1.35 5.50 19.26
C VAL A 97 -2.78 5.14 18.92
N VAL A 98 -2.98 4.65 17.70
CA VAL A 98 -4.29 4.25 17.18
C VAL A 98 -4.21 2.82 16.64
N GLU A 99 -5.16 1.97 17.03
CA GLU A 99 -5.32 0.65 16.44
C GLU A 99 -6.20 0.74 15.20
N VAL A 100 -5.74 0.14 14.10
CA VAL A 100 -6.49 0.05 12.84
C VAL A 100 -6.61 -1.42 12.43
N GLU A 101 -7.66 -1.73 11.66
CA GLU A 101 -7.88 -3.09 11.17
C GLU A 101 -8.38 -3.04 9.73
N PRO A 102 -7.48 -2.77 8.76
CA PRO A 102 -7.86 -2.74 7.35
C PRO A 102 -8.36 -4.10 6.89
N GLU A 103 -9.22 -4.09 5.89
CA GLU A 103 -9.62 -5.30 5.17
C GLU A 103 -8.51 -5.72 4.21
N ASP A 104 -8.58 -6.96 3.71
CA ASP A 104 -7.63 -7.49 2.74
C ASP A 104 -7.47 -6.57 1.54
N SER A 105 -6.26 -6.46 1.03
CA SER A 105 -5.97 -5.71 -0.20
C SER A 105 -6.83 -6.19 -1.36
N PRO A 106 -7.25 -5.26 -2.25
CA PRO A 106 -8.01 -5.63 -3.45
C PRO A 106 -7.33 -6.66 -4.35
N ILE A 107 -6.01 -6.82 -4.29
CA ILE A 107 -5.32 -7.82 -5.12
C ILE A 107 -5.82 -9.25 -4.86
N TYR A 108 -6.26 -9.55 -3.64
CA TYR A 108 -6.80 -10.88 -3.31
C TYR A 108 -8.15 -11.12 -3.96
N ASP A 109 -9.01 -10.10 -4.03
CA ASP A 109 -10.28 -10.18 -4.76
C ASP A 109 -10.04 -10.35 -6.25
N VAL A 110 -9.10 -9.60 -6.82
CA VAL A 110 -8.73 -9.69 -8.24
C VAL A 110 -8.23 -11.11 -8.56
N PHE A 111 -7.38 -11.65 -7.70
CA PHE A 111 -6.84 -13.01 -7.86
C PHE A 111 -7.96 -14.05 -7.93
N HIS A 112 -9.00 -13.93 -7.11
CA HIS A 112 -10.14 -14.86 -7.12
C HIS A 112 -10.95 -14.82 -8.42
N THR A 113 -10.86 -13.73 -9.19
CA THR A 113 -11.55 -13.61 -10.48
C THR A 113 -10.71 -14.10 -11.66
N LEU A 114 -9.44 -14.40 -11.43
CA LEU A 114 -8.52 -14.79 -12.51
C LEU A 114 -9.00 -16.07 -13.20
N GLN A 115 -9.20 -15.98 -14.52
CA GLN A 115 -9.56 -17.08 -15.39
C GLN A 115 -8.47 -17.25 -16.44
N LEU A 116 -8.10 -18.50 -16.69
CA LEU A 116 -7.07 -18.87 -17.64
C LEU A 116 -7.70 -19.70 -18.77
N PHE A 117 -7.34 -19.35 -20.00
CA PHE A 117 -7.82 -20.03 -21.20
C PHE A 117 -6.63 -20.44 -22.05
N ASP A 118 -6.67 -21.67 -22.55
CA ASP A 118 -5.68 -22.13 -23.51
C ASP A 118 -5.83 -21.33 -24.81
N ALA A 119 -4.69 -20.97 -25.39
CA ALA A 119 -4.62 -20.32 -26.68
C ALA A 119 -3.46 -20.93 -27.48
N PHE A 120 -3.58 -20.91 -28.79
CA PHE A 120 -2.52 -21.40 -29.67
C PHE A 120 -1.25 -20.53 -29.45
N GLY A 121 -0.18 -21.21 -29.05
CA GLY A 121 1.09 -20.52 -28.77
C GLY A 121 1.11 -19.64 -27.52
N GLY A 122 0.17 -19.86 -26.58
CA GLY A 122 0.14 -19.05 -25.38
C GLY A 122 -1.02 -19.34 -24.43
N VAL A 123 -1.27 -18.37 -23.57
CA VAL A 123 -2.34 -18.39 -22.56
C VAL A 123 -3.10 -17.06 -22.61
N LYS A 124 -4.42 -17.13 -22.59
CA LYS A 124 -5.27 -15.96 -22.38
C LYS A 124 -5.68 -15.86 -20.92
N LEU A 125 -5.70 -14.63 -20.43
CA LEU A 125 -6.04 -14.33 -19.05
C LEU A 125 -7.19 -13.33 -19.02
N HIS A 126 -8.12 -13.55 -18.11
CA HIS A 126 -9.20 -12.61 -17.83
C HIS A 126 -9.31 -12.42 -16.32
N TRP A 127 -9.47 -11.18 -15.89
CA TRP A 127 -9.72 -10.86 -14.48
C TRP A 127 -10.56 -9.60 -14.34
N GLU A 128 -11.14 -9.42 -13.17
CA GLU A 128 -11.95 -8.28 -12.81
C GLU A 128 -11.30 -7.51 -11.66
N ASN A 129 -11.27 -6.20 -11.80
CA ASN A 129 -10.66 -5.26 -10.85
C ASN A 129 -11.56 -4.02 -10.73
N PRO A 130 -12.76 -4.19 -10.13
CA PRO A 130 -13.77 -3.13 -10.14
C PRO A 130 -13.35 -1.86 -9.43
N LEU A 131 -12.43 -1.93 -8.47
CA LEU A 131 -11.91 -0.76 -7.78
C LEU A 131 -10.80 -0.05 -8.56
N LYS A 132 -10.41 -0.58 -9.72
CA LYS A 132 -9.38 -0.01 -10.60
C LYS A 132 -8.06 0.23 -9.87
N GLU A 133 -7.70 -0.67 -8.99
CA GLU A 133 -6.42 -0.61 -8.27
C GLU A 133 -5.26 -0.96 -9.21
N ASN A 134 -4.08 -0.45 -8.89
CA ASN A 134 -2.88 -0.83 -9.61
C ASN A 134 -2.48 -2.25 -9.21
N VAL A 135 -2.67 -3.20 -10.11
CA VAL A 135 -2.31 -4.59 -9.90
C VAL A 135 -1.24 -5.02 -10.89
N VAL A 136 -0.42 -5.96 -10.48
CA VAL A 136 0.65 -6.51 -11.32
C VAL A 136 0.49 -8.03 -11.35
N LEU A 137 0.25 -8.59 -12.54
CA LEU A 137 0.24 -10.03 -12.74
C LEU A 137 1.66 -10.48 -13.04
N GLY A 138 2.16 -11.44 -12.27
CA GLY A 138 3.40 -12.16 -12.57
C GLY A 138 3.08 -13.53 -13.14
N ALA A 139 3.73 -13.89 -14.25
CA ALA A 139 3.60 -15.18 -14.88
C ALA A 139 4.94 -15.90 -14.91
N MET A 140 4.93 -17.16 -14.55
CA MET A 140 6.11 -18.04 -14.55
C MET A 140 5.82 -19.30 -15.35
N MET A 141 6.87 -19.89 -15.91
CA MET A 141 6.82 -21.16 -16.62
C MET A 141 7.83 -22.11 -16.01
N LYS A 142 7.43 -23.37 -15.90
CA LYS A 142 8.32 -24.42 -15.40
C LYS A 142 9.31 -24.86 -16.47
N GLU A 143 10.58 -24.80 -16.13
CA GLU A 143 11.67 -25.26 -16.97
C GLU A 143 11.80 -26.79 -16.92
N SER A 144 12.58 -27.34 -17.84
CA SER A 144 12.83 -28.81 -17.90
C SER A 144 13.52 -29.36 -16.66
N ASP A 145 14.30 -28.54 -15.96
CA ASP A 145 14.97 -28.89 -14.70
C ASP A 145 14.06 -28.78 -13.45
N GLY A 146 12.79 -28.41 -13.64
CA GLY A 146 11.82 -28.26 -12.58
C GLY A 146 11.82 -26.88 -11.91
N THR A 147 12.70 -25.98 -12.30
CA THR A 147 12.71 -24.61 -11.78
C THR A 147 11.67 -23.75 -12.48
N TRP A 148 11.19 -22.71 -11.78
CA TRP A 148 10.25 -21.72 -12.30
C TRP A 148 10.99 -20.52 -12.83
N LYS A 149 10.67 -20.13 -14.07
CA LYS A 149 11.23 -18.95 -14.73
C LYS A 149 10.16 -17.91 -14.96
N HIS A 150 10.45 -16.67 -14.60
CA HIS A 150 9.58 -15.53 -14.89
C HIS A 150 9.54 -15.31 -16.41
N VAL A 151 8.33 -15.21 -16.98
CA VAL A 151 8.15 -15.05 -18.43
C VAL A 151 7.42 -13.76 -18.81
N GLU A 152 6.58 -13.22 -17.93
CA GLU A 152 5.81 -12.00 -18.23
C GLU A 152 5.41 -11.27 -16.96
N THR A 153 5.34 -9.94 -17.05
CA THR A 153 4.79 -9.06 -16.05
C THR A 153 3.76 -8.16 -16.72
N ILE A 154 2.54 -8.14 -16.21
CA ILE A 154 1.46 -7.31 -16.76
C ILE A 154 0.97 -6.34 -15.68
N TYR A 155 1.11 -5.04 -15.98
CA TYR A 155 0.61 -3.96 -15.13
C TYR A 155 -0.77 -3.55 -15.64
N SER A 156 -1.74 -3.41 -14.76
CA SER A 156 -3.09 -3.01 -15.14
C SER A 156 -3.82 -2.32 -13.99
N SER A 157 -4.62 -1.32 -14.33
CA SER A 157 -5.63 -0.71 -13.46
C SER A 157 -7.01 -0.74 -14.12
N GLU A 158 -7.17 -1.53 -15.17
CA GLU A 158 -8.45 -1.68 -15.86
C GLU A 158 -9.48 -2.40 -14.99
N ALA A 159 -10.73 -1.99 -15.07
CA ALA A 159 -11.82 -2.64 -14.32
C ALA A 159 -12.04 -4.09 -14.78
N VAL A 160 -11.84 -4.35 -16.06
CA VAL A 160 -11.86 -5.68 -16.68
C VAL A 160 -10.65 -5.79 -17.56
N ALA A 161 -9.86 -6.82 -17.38
CA ALA A 161 -8.66 -7.06 -18.15
C ALA A 161 -8.76 -8.37 -18.95
N ASP A 162 -8.44 -8.29 -20.23
CA ASP A 162 -8.28 -9.42 -21.12
C ASP A 162 -6.88 -9.34 -21.73
N LYS A 163 -6.01 -10.26 -21.35
CA LYS A 163 -4.60 -10.26 -21.72
C LYS A 163 -4.21 -11.58 -22.37
N ALA A 164 -3.10 -11.57 -23.09
CA ALA A 164 -2.55 -12.76 -23.70
C ALA A 164 -1.04 -12.80 -23.49
N ILE A 165 -0.53 -13.97 -23.15
CA ILE A 165 0.91 -14.26 -23.14
C ILE A 165 1.17 -15.12 -24.36
N ARG A 166 1.99 -14.61 -25.28
CA ARG A 166 2.29 -15.23 -26.59
C ARG A 166 3.76 -15.57 -26.70
N GLY A 167 4.12 -16.22 -27.82
CA GLY A 167 5.51 -16.55 -28.13
C GLY A 167 6.03 -17.75 -27.35
N LEU A 168 5.12 -18.56 -26.82
CA LEU A 168 5.46 -19.81 -26.15
C LEU A 168 5.51 -20.92 -27.18
N ASP A 169 6.45 -21.85 -27.02
CA ASP A 169 6.51 -23.07 -27.85
C ASP A 169 5.21 -23.84 -27.74
N ALA A 170 4.81 -24.50 -28.84
CA ALA A 170 3.58 -25.29 -28.90
C ALA A 170 3.60 -26.56 -28.01
N LYS A 171 4.55 -26.67 -27.10
CA LYS A 171 4.64 -27.77 -26.14
C LYS A 171 3.79 -27.48 -24.92
N PRO A 172 3.14 -28.49 -24.33
CA PRO A 172 2.52 -28.32 -23.02
C PRO A 172 3.54 -27.81 -22.03
N ALA A 173 3.20 -26.75 -21.36
CA ALA A 173 4.04 -26.16 -20.32
C ALA A 173 3.21 -25.90 -19.06
N ASP A 174 3.85 -26.07 -17.91
CA ASP A 174 3.23 -25.69 -16.65
C ASP A 174 3.46 -24.21 -16.42
N PHE A 175 2.40 -23.51 -16.07
CA PHE A 175 2.41 -22.09 -15.77
C PHE A 175 2.00 -21.84 -14.34
N ALA A 176 2.47 -20.73 -13.80
CA ALA A 176 2.08 -20.23 -12.49
C ALA A 176 1.82 -18.72 -12.58
N PHE A 177 0.74 -18.29 -11.95
CA PHE A 177 0.31 -16.89 -11.97
C PHE A 177 0.01 -16.41 -10.57
N TYR A 178 0.40 -15.15 -10.29
CA TYR A 178 0.09 -14.48 -9.04
C TYR A 178 -0.10 -12.99 -9.28
N PHE A 179 -0.77 -12.32 -8.36
CA PHE A 179 -0.86 -10.85 -8.35
C PHE A 179 0.00 -10.28 -7.24
N ARG A 180 0.56 -9.13 -7.50
CA ARG A 180 1.23 -8.29 -6.50
C ARG A 180 0.80 -6.83 -6.65
N ASP A 181 1.08 -6.04 -5.62
CA ASP A 181 0.93 -4.60 -5.65
C ASP A 181 2.30 -3.91 -5.57
N ILE A 182 2.28 -2.57 -5.49
CA ILE A 182 3.51 -1.76 -5.41
C ILE A 182 4.13 -1.77 -4.00
N TYR A 183 3.45 -2.38 -3.02
CA TYR A 183 3.89 -2.44 -1.62
C TYR A 183 4.47 -3.82 -1.25
N ASP A 184 4.76 -4.63 -2.25
CA ASP A 184 5.29 -5.98 -2.10
C ASP A 184 4.34 -6.98 -1.42
N ASN A 185 3.04 -6.69 -1.43
CA ASN A 185 2.03 -7.68 -1.11
C ASN A 185 1.80 -8.55 -2.34
N HIS A 186 1.60 -9.83 -2.13
CA HIS A 186 1.33 -10.77 -3.21
C HIS A 186 0.30 -11.82 -2.80
N THR A 187 -0.41 -12.32 -3.78
CA THR A 187 -1.39 -13.41 -3.59
C THR A 187 -0.70 -14.76 -3.56
N ASP A 188 -1.51 -15.80 -3.28
CA ASP A 188 -1.12 -17.16 -3.59
C ASP A 188 -0.88 -17.30 -5.09
N THR A 189 -0.33 -18.44 -5.49
CA THR A 189 -0.02 -18.74 -6.87
C THR A 189 -1.06 -19.72 -7.44
N LEU A 190 -1.59 -19.38 -8.63
CA LEU A 190 -2.47 -20.27 -9.38
C LEU A 190 -1.62 -21.04 -10.39
N TYR A 191 -1.64 -22.35 -10.29
CA TYR A 191 -0.92 -23.25 -11.20
C TYR A 191 -1.85 -23.79 -12.28
N LYS A 192 -1.31 -23.90 -13.48
CA LYS A 192 -2.03 -24.47 -14.60
C LYS A 192 -1.31 -25.67 -15.18
#